data_b7273d596d7550685c4e25a649962303
#
_entry.id   b7273d596d7550685c4e25a649962303
#
_cell.length_a   1.000
_cell.length_b   1.000
_cell.length_c   1.000
_cell.angle_alpha   90.00
_cell.angle_beta   90.00
_cell.angle_gamma   90.00
#
_symmetry.space_group_name_H-M   'P 1'
#
loop_
_entity.id
_entity.type
_entity.pdbx_description
1 polymer ?
#
loop_
_entity_poly.entity_id
_entity_poly.type
_entity_poly.pdbx_seq_one_letter_code
_entity_poly.pdbx_strand_id
1 'polypeptide(L)'
;RNPQQFNAMLRYQYLTQAMAELSSGRPDSALLTLAPLRAYCSVCQRHIDGIHLEVLSAIALYRMEDGAWQARLAAALEKAAEFSFVRTVSVYGNAVLPLLEALSWDKGSKFGLRLMAAVQMQASCCPVFLQPPLPRSEELTAAELQVLRLICADKSNAEIGAILNIKLPT
;
A
#
# COMPACT_ATOMS: atom_id res chain seq x y z
N ARG A 1 13.27 26.88 15.62
CA ARG A 1 13.36 26.11 14.35
C ARG A 1 12.08 26.34 13.59
N ASN A 2 12.17 26.81 12.36
CA ASN A 2 11.00 27.05 11.51
C ASN A 2 10.40 25.68 11.14
N PRO A 3 9.17 25.30 11.57
CA PRO A 3 8.60 23.96 11.34
C PRO A 3 8.28 23.67 9.87
N GLN A 4 8.47 24.66 8.98
CA GLN A 4 8.17 24.54 7.55
C GLN A 4 9.40 24.23 6.68
N GLN A 5 10.60 24.11 7.24
CA GLN A 5 11.80 23.87 6.44
C GLN A 5 11.97 22.36 6.21
N PHE A 6 11.78 21.94 4.95
CA PHE A 6 12.03 20.55 4.52
C PHE A 6 13.50 20.17 4.79
N ASN A 7 13.69 19.05 5.50
CA ASN A 7 15.02 18.50 5.73
C ASN A 7 15.25 17.31 4.78
N ALA A 8 16.11 17.50 3.79
CA ALA A 8 16.45 16.49 2.77
C ALA A 8 17.01 15.19 3.37
N MET A 9 17.67 15.26 4.53
CA MET A 9 18.19 14.09 5.24
C MET A 9 17.07 13.19 5.78
N LEU A 10 15.88 13.77 6.02
CA LEU A 10 14.70 13.07 6.56
C LEU A 10 13.71 12.64 5.47
N ARG A 11 14.08 12.69 4.17
CA ARG A 11 13.16 12.36 3.07
C ARG A 11 12.51 10.97 3.21
N TYR A 12 13.27 9.99 3.66
CA TYR A 12 12.72 8.65 3.90
C TYR A 12 11.72 8.61 5.06
N GLN A 13 11.90 9.48 6.05
CA GLN A 13 10.94 9.63 7.14
C GLN A 13 9.60 10.14 6.63
N TYR A 14 9.57 11.09 5.70
CA TYR A 14 8.33 11.56 5.07
C TYR A 14 7.61 10.43 4.31
N LEU A 15 8.36 9.65 3.52
CA LEU A 15 7.80 8.51 2.80
C LEU A 15 7.24 7.43 3.76
N THR A 16 8.02 7.08 4.79
CA THR A 16 7.60 6.08 5.79
C THR A 16 6.40 6.57 6.61
N GLN A 17 6.38 7.86 6.98
CA GLN A 17 5.27 8.46 7.69
C GLN A 17 3.99 8.43 6.85
N ALA A 18 4.07 8.80 5.57
CA ALA A 18 2.95 8.75 4.65
C ALA A 18 2.42 7.31 4.48
N MET A 19 3.31 6.31 4.40
CA MET A 19 2.91 4.90 4.38
C MET A 19 2.19 4.48 5.66
N ALA A 20 2.67 4.92 6.84
CA ALA A 20 2.01 4.64 8.11
C ALA A 20 0.63 5.30 8.21
N GLU A 21 0.48 6.52 7.70
CA GLU A 21 -0.80 7.22 7.64
C GLU A 21 -1.80 6.53 6.71
N LEU A 22 -1.35 6.08 5.52
CA LEU A 22 -2.16 5.27 4.62
C LEU A 22 -2.59 3.96 5.26
N SER A 23 -1.68 3.25 5.93
CA SER A 23 -2.00 2.01 6.65
C SER A 23 -2.97 2.23 7.81
N SER A 24 -3.03 3.45 8.35
CA SER A 24 -3.97 3.85 9.42
C SER A 24 -5.29 4.40 8.89
N GLY A 25 -5.53 4.35 7.56
CA GLY A 25 -6.76 4.87 6.95
C GLY A 25 -6.86 6.40 6.95
N ARG A 26 -5.73 7.12 6.94
CA ARG A 26 -5.66 8.59 6.93
C ARG A 26 -5.00 9.14 5.67
N PRO A 27 -5.64 9.01 4.50
CA PRO A 27 -5.05 9.41 3.22
C PRO A 27 -4.82 10.92 3.09
N ASP A 28 -5.66 11.75 3.69
CA ASP A 28 -5.53 13.20 3.78
C ASP A 28 -4.23 13.61 4.49
N SER A 29 -3.95 13.00 5.65
CA SER A 29 -2.71 13.21 6.40
C SER A 29 -1.47 12.82 5.58
N ALA A 30 -1.55 11.70 4.85
CA ALA A 30 -0.47 11.25 3.98
C ALA A 30 -0.14 12.28 2.88
N LEU A 31 -1.15 12.90 2.27
CA LEU A 31 -0.94 13.97 1.28
C LEU A 31 -0.26 15.20 1.88
N LEU A 32 -0.64 15.60 3.10
CA LEU A 32 0.00 16.71 3.81
C LEU A 32 1.47 16.40 4.14
N THR A 33 1.76 15.18 4.58
CA THR A 33 3.13 14.71 4.86
C THR A 33 3.99 14.69 3.60
N LEU A 34 3.42 14.35 2.44
CA LEU A 34 4.15 14.30 1.16
C LEU A 34 4.35 15.66 0.50
N ALA A 35 3.57 16.68 0.85
CA ALA A 35 3.59 17.98 0.18
C ALA A 35 5.00 18.66 0.18
N PRO A 36 5.75 18.72 1.30
CA PRO A 36 7.10 19.30 1.31
C PRO A 36 8.10 18.52 0.43
N LEU A 37 7.95 17.20 0.33
CA LEU A 37 8.81 16.34 -0.47
C LEU A 37 8.66 16.63 -1.98
N ARG A 38 7.50 17.04 -2.42
CA ARG A 38 7.20 17.36 -3.82
C ARG A 38 8.09 18.47 -4.37
N ALA A 39 8.18 19.60 -3.68
CA ALA A 39 9.02 20.71 -4.08
C ALA A 39 10.50 20.31 -4.12
N TYR A 40 10.95 19.55 -3.14
CA TYR A 40 12.31 19.03 -3.10
C TYR A 40 12.64 18.09 -4.26
N CYS A 41 11.78 17.11 -4.56
CA CYS A 41 11.98 16.17 -5.67
C CYS A 41 12.06 16.87 -7.03
N SER A 42 11.23 17.91 -7.23
CA SER A 42 11.21 18.72 -8.46
C SER A 42 12.53 19.49 -8.64
N VAL A 43 12.96 20.23 -7.61
CA VAL A 43 14.15 21.06 -7.67
C VAL A 43 15.44 20.23 -7.78
N CYS A 44 15.52 19.12 -7.03
CA CYS A 44 16.72 18.29 -6.96
C CYS A 44 16.72 17.13 -7.97
N GLN A 45 15.75 17.05 -8.86
CA GLN A 45 15.59 15.99 -9.88
C GLN A 45 15.72 14.57 -9.28
N ARG A 46 15.09 14.35 -8.12
CA ARG A 46 15.12 13.09 -7.38
C ARG A 46 14.08 12.12 -7.95
N HIS A 47 14.41 11.46 -9.06
CA HIS A 47 13.45 10.62 -9.81
C HIS A 47 12.86 9.48 -8.98
N ILE A 48 13.67 8.72 -8.24
CA ILE A 48 13.20 7.59 -7.41
C ILE A 48 12.25 8.10 -6.31
N ASP A 49 12.69 9.11 -5.55
CA ASP A 49 11.87 9.70 -4.49
C ASP A 49 10.58 10.32 -5.07
N GLY A 50 10.68 10.93 -6.27
CA GLY A 50 9.54 11.47 -7.01
C GLY A 50 8.52 10.39 -7.43
N ILE A 51 8.98 9.24 -7.92
CA ILE A 51 8.09 8.12 -8.26
C ILE A 51 7.36 7.62 -7.00
N HIS A 52 8.08 7.39 -5.90
CA HIS A 52 7.45 7.00 -4.62
C HIS A 52 6.41 8.02 -4.16
N LEU A 53 6.74 9.31 -4.24
CA LEU A 53 5.84 10.42 -3.91
C LEU A 53 4.56 10.38 -4.73
N GLU A 54 4.67 10.26 -6.07
CA GLU A 54 3.51 10.28 -6.94
C GLU A 54 2.64 9.02 -6.78
N VAL A 55 3.26 7.83 -6.60
CA VAL A 55 2.51 6.59 -6.34
C VAL A 55 1.76 6.66 -5.00
N LEU A 56 2.41 7.10 -3.91
CA LEU A 56 1.75 7.26 -2.61
C LEU A 56 0.64 8.31 -2.66
N SER A 57 0.87 9.42 -3.39
CA SER A 57 -0.16 10.44 -3.59
C SER A 57 -1.35 9.88 -4.40
N ALA A 58 -1.10 9.07 -5.43
CA ALA A 58 -2.15 8.42 -6.20
C ALA A 58 -2.97 7.45 -5.34
N ILE A 59 -2.33 6.64 -4.49
CA ILE A 59 -3.01 5.73 -3.56
C ILE A 59 -3.88 6.52 -2.58
N ALA A 60 -3.37 7.64 -2.04
CA ALA A 60 -4.12 8.49 -1.12
C ALA A 60 -5.37 9.08 -1.79
N LEU A 61 -5.21 9.69 -2.97
CA LEU A 61 -6.30 10.29 -3.73
C LEU A 61 -7.35 9.26 -4.18
N TYR A 62 -6.89 8.07 -4.62
CA TYR A 62 -7.80 6.98 -4.98
C TYR A 62 -8.70 6.56 -3.81
N ARG A 63 -8.14 6.47 -2.59
CA ARG A 63 -8.92 6.17 -1.38
C ARG A 63 -9.86 7.28 -0.94
N MET A 64 -9.60 8.51 -1.38
CA MET A 64 -10.47 9.67 -1.17
C MET A 64 -11.50 9.85 -2.30
N GLU A 65 -11.53 8.94 -3.27
CA GLU A 65 -12.37 9.01 -4.47
C GLU A 65 -12.12 10.28 -5.32
N ASP A 66 -10.93 10.86 -5.18
CA ASP A 66 -10.50 12.04 -5.95
C ASP A 66 -9.86 11.62 -7.28
N GLY A 67 -10.47 11.96 -8.40
CA GLY A 67 -10.01 11.61 -9.75
C GLY A 67 -8.61 12.09 -10.13
N ALA A 68 -8.02 13.01 -9.37
CA ALA A 68 -6.66 13.49 -9.59
C ALA A 68 -5.59 12.37 -9.41
N TRP A 69 -5.95 11.22 -8.83
CA TRP A 69 -5.06 10.06 -8.70
C TRP A 69 -4.52 9.57 -10.05
N GLN A 70 -5.34 9.67 -11.11
CA GLN A 70 -4.96 9.21 -12.46
C GLN A 70 -3.75 9.97 -13.00
N ALA A 71 -3.77 11.30 -12.90
CA ALA A 71 -2.66 12.13 -13.33
C ALA A 71 -1.37 11.85 -12.52
N ARG A 72 -1.51 11.61 -11.21
CA ARG A 72 -0.38 11.26 -10.34
C ARG A 72 0.26 9.94 -10.72
N LEU A 73 -0.57 8.91 -10.90
CA LEU A 73 -0.07 7.60 -11.28
C LEU A 73 0.54 7.61 -12.68
N ALA A 74 -0.08 8.29 -13.64
CA ALA A 74 0.46 8.43 -14.99
C ALA A 74 1.86 9.06 -14.99
N ALA A 75 2.05 10.15 -14.25
CA ALA A 75 3.36 10.80 -14.10
C ALA A 75 4.41 9.87 -13.46
N ALA A 76 4.01 9.07 -12.47
CA ALA A 76 4.90 8.08 -11.86
C ALA A 76 5.30 6.98 -12.86
N LEU A 77 4.35 6.48 -13.65
CA LEU A 77 4.58 5.42 -14.63
C LEU A 77 5.47 5.90 -15.78
N GLU A 78 5.26 7.12 -16.26
CA GLU A 78 6.10 7.72 -17.30
C GLU A 78 7.57 7.77 -16.86
N LYS A 79 7.83 8.29 -15.66
CA LYS A 79 9.18 8.34 -15.09
C LYS A 79 9.74 6.96 -14.78
N ALA A 80 8.93 6.05 -14.26
CA ALA A 80 9.36 4.68 -13.99
C ALA A 80 9.70 3.92 -15.27
N ALA A 81 8.98 4.15 -16.38
CA ALA A 81 9.26 3.55 -17.67
C ALA A 81 10.55 4.09 -18.29
N GLU A 82 10.78 5.41 -18.23
CA GLU A 82 11.99 6.08 -18.71
C GLU A 82 13.26 5.45 -18.13
N PHE A 83 13.27 5.15 -16.83
CA PHE A 83 14.43 4.59 -16.14
C PHE A 83 14.33 3.08 -15.86
N SER A 84 13.28 2.42 -16.33
CA SER A 84 13.00 1.00 -16.05
C SER A 84 12.91 0.67 -14.55
N PHE A 85 12.42 1.58 -13.73
CA PHE A 85 12.30 1.44 -12.28
C PHE A 85 11.04 0.65 -11.85
N VAL A 86 10.98 -0.63 -12.23
CA VAL A 86 9.84 -1.51 -11.94
C VAL A 86 9.59 -1.62 -10.42
N ARG A 87 10.66 -1.87 -9.63
CA ARG A 87 10.53 -2.12 -8.19
C ARG A 87 9.98 -0.92 -7.41
N THR A 88 10.29 0.30 -7.85
CA THR A 88 9.84 1.54 -7.19
C THR A 88 8.32 1.67 -7.17
N VAL A 89 7.63 1.09 -8.17
CA VAL A 89 6.17 1.04 -8.21
C VAL A 89 5.64 -0.26 -7.63
N SER A 90 6.27 -1.41 -7.97
CA SER A 90 5.73 -2.72 -7.60
C SER A 90 5.77 -2.99 -6.09
N VAL A 91 6.64 -2.32 -5.33
CA VAL A 91 6.73 -2.48 -3.86
C VAL A 91 5.40 -2.21 -3.15
N TYR A 92 4.50 -1.45 -3.77
CA TYR A 92 3.19 -1.12 -3.19
C TYR A 92 2.12 -2.21 -3.38
N GLY A 93 2.39 -3.26 -4.15
CA GLY A 93 1.56 -4.46 -4.26
C GLY A 93 0.06 -4.19 -4.37
N ASN A 94 -0.72 -4.74 -3.43
CA ASN A 94 -2.18 -4.58 -3.38
C ASN A 94 -2.67 -3.14 -3.27
N ALA A 95 -1.86 -2.21 -2.78
CA ALA A 95 -2.28 -0.82 -2.67
C ALA A 95 -2.29 -0.10 -4.03
N VAL A 96 -1.43 -0.51 -4.97
CA VAL A 96 -1.33 0.11 -6.30
C VAL A 96 -1.99 -0.72 -7.40
N LEU A 97 -2.19 -2.02 -7.21
CA LEU A 97 -2.74 -2.93 -8.21
C LEU A 97 -4.09 -2.46 -8.77
N PRO A 98 -5.12 -2.13 -7.96
CA PRO A 98 -6.42 -1.68 -8.47
C PRO A 98 -6.30 -0.36 -9.27
N LEU A 99 -5.38 0.52 -8.90
CA LEU A 99 -5.13 1.76 -9.65
C LEU A 99 -4.53 1.46 -11.03
N LEU A 100 -3.57 0.53 -11.11
CA LEU A 100 -2.96 0.12 -12.37
C LEU A 100 -3.95 -0.58 -13.29
N GLU A 101 -4.89 -1.33 -12.74
CA GLU A 101 -5.97 -1.98 -13.49
C GLU A 101 -6.96 -0.96 -14.05
N ALA A 102 -7.35 0.03 -13.26
CA ALA A 102 -8.32 1.06 -13.63
C ALA A 102 -7.75 2.14 -14.56
N LEU A 103 -6.44 2.42 -14.48
CA LEU A 103 -5.81 3.44 -15.33
C LEU A 103 -5.67 2.94 -16.78
N SER A 104 -5.94 3.83 -17.75
CA SER A 104 -5.63 3.60 -19.16
C SER A 104 -4.17 3.93 -19.43
N TRP A 105 -3.34 2.91 -19.67
CA TRP A 105 -1.91 3.04 -19.99
C TRP A 105 -1.42 1.82 -20.76
N ASP A 106 -0.23 1.89 -21.36
CA ASP A 106 0.34 0.80 -22.18
C ASP A 106 0.85 -0.37 -21.33
N LYS A 107 -0.09 -1.23 -20.90
CA LYS A 107 0.19 -2.47 -20.15
C LYS A 107 0.90 -3.52 -21.02
N GLY A 108 0.77 -3.43 -22.35
CA GLY A 108 1.35 -4.37 -23.31
C GLY A 108 2.83 -4.13 -23.59
N SER A 109 3.37 -2.96 -23.25
CA SER A 109 4.79 -2.67 -23.40
C SER A 109 5.67 -3.60 -22.56
N LYS A 110 6.95 -3.72 -22.93
CA LYS A 110 7.93 -4.52 -22.18
C LYS A 110 8.00 -4.08 -20.70
N PHE A 111 7.91 -2.78 -20.44
CA PHE A 111 7.86 -2.24 -19.08
C PHE A 111 6.55 -2.62 -18.39
N GLY A 112 5.40 -2.45 -19.07
CA GLY A 112 4.08 -2.72 -18.54
C GLY A 112 3.91 -4.18 -18.12
N LEU A 113 4.29 -5.13 -18.96
CA LEU A 113 4.24 -6.56 -18.65
C LEU A 113 5.08 -6.90 -17.41
N ARG A 114 6.32 -6.38 -17.35
CA ARG A 114 7.21 -6.60 -16.20
C ARG A 114 6.66 -5.97 -14.93
N LEU A 115 6.10 -4.77 -15.02
CA LEU A 115 5.52 -4.07 -13.88
C LEU A 115 4.31 -4.83 -13.34
N MET A 116 3.36 -5.21 -14.20
CA MET A 116 2.17 -5.95 -13.77
C MET A 116 2.52 -7.28 -13.10
N ALA A 117 3.43 -8.06 -13.67
CA ALA A 117 3.89 -9.30 -13.06
C ALA A 117 4.55 -9.07 -11.69
N ALA A 118 5.39 -8.03 -11.56
CA ALA A 118 6.05 -7.70 -10.30
C ALA A 118 5.06 -7.22 -9.22
N VAL A 119 4.05 -6.42 -9.61
CA VAL A 119 3.00 -5.95 -8.68
C VAL A 119 2.14 -7.10 -8.20
N GLN A 120 1.72 -8.01 -9.09
CA GLN A 120 0.93 -9.19 -8.73
C GLN A 120 1.69 -10.12 -7.78
N MET A 121 2.98 -10.35 -8.05
CA MET A 121 3.84 -11.12 -7.15
C MET A 121 3.95 -10.46 -5.77
N GLN A 122 4.20 -9.15 -5.72
CA GLN A 122 4.29 -8.41 -4.46
C GLN A 122 2.96 -8.42 -3.69
N ALA A 123 1.84 -8.28 -4.39
CA ALA A 123 0.50 -8.34 -3.82
C ALA A 123 0.23 -9.71 -3.16
N SER A 124 0.68 -10.78 -3.80
CA SER A 124 0.55 -12.14 -3.25
C SER A 124 1.46 -12.39 -2.04
N CYS A 125 2.69 -11.85 -2.07
CA CYS A 125 3.64 -12.01 -0.96
C CYS A 125 3.28 -11.17 0.28
N CYS A 126 2.70 -9.98 0.08
CA CYS A 126 2.40 -9.02 1.14
C CYS A 126 0.98 -8.46 0.99
N PRO A 127 -0.06 -9.28 1.17
CA PRO A 127 -1.46 -8.90 0.86
C PRO A 127 -1.99 -7.76 1.71
N VAL A 128 -1.48 -7.58 2.93
CA VAL A 128 -1.95 -6.54 3.88
C VAL A 128 -1.12 -5.25 3.83
N PHE A 129 -0.07 -5.19 3.00
CA PHE A 129 0.81 -4.03 2.95
C PHE A 129 0.04 -2.77 2.50
N LEU A 130 0.14 -1.70 3.27
CA LEU A 130 -0.59 -0.43 3.12
C LEU A 130 -2.12 -0.55 3.12
N GLN A 131 -2.68 -1.70 3.47
CA GLN A 131 -4.12 -1.79 3.63
C GLN A 131 -4.54 -1.12 4.94
N PRO A 132 -5.60 -0.28 4.92
CA PRO A 132 -6.17 0.22 6.17
C PRO A 132 -6.69 -0.95 7.00
N PRO A 133 -6.74 -0.82 8.34
CA PRO A 133 -7.38 -1.81 9.16
C PRO A 133 -8.80 -2.04 8.64
N LEU A 134 -9.20 -3.30 8.52
CA LEU A 134 -10.59 -3.60 8.23
C LEU A 134 -11.45 -2.86 9.27
N PRO A 135 -12.55 -2.21 8.85
CA PRO A 135 -13.47 -1.65 9.81
C PRO A 135 -13.85 -2.76 10.79
N ARG A 136 -13.79 -2.48 12.10
CA ARG A 136 -14.14 -3.43 13.18
C ARG A 136 -15.64 -3.80 13.18
N SER A 137 -16.23 -3.94 11.99
CA SER A 137 -17.64 -4.29 11.84
C SER A 137 -17.93 -5.79 12.02
N GLU A 138 -16.90 -6.60 12.14
CA GLU A 138 -17.04 -7.99 12.56
C GLU A 138 -16.32 -8.18 13.88
N GLU A 139 -17.01 -7.84 14.98
CA GLU A 139 -16.67 -8.44 16.25
C GLU A 139 -16.75 -9.95 16.05
N LEU A 140 -15.64 -10.66 16.34
CA LEU A 140 -15.64 -12.11 16.30
C LEU A 140 -16.86 -12.62 17.08
N THR A 141 -17.61 -13.49 16.48
CA THR A 141 -18.71 -14.16 17.17
C THR A 141 -18.18 -14.88 18.42
N ALA A 142 -19.04 -15.14 19.36
CA ALA A 142 -18.65 -15.85 20.59
C ALA A 142 -17.95 -17.18 20.29
N ALA A 143 -18.38 -17.89 19.22
CA ALA A 143 -17.76 -19.14 18.76
C ALA A 143 -16.34 -18.93 18.20
N GLU A 144 -16.14 -17.91 17.36
CA GLU A 144 -14.83 -17.57 16.80
C GLU A 144 -13.85 -17.12 17.88
N LEU A 145 -14.31 -16.33 18.87
CA LEU A 145 -13.51 -15.96 20.04
C LEU A 145 -13.09 -17.19 20.85
N GLN A 146 -13.98 -18.19 20.98
CA GLN A 146 -13.67 -19.42 21.69
C GLN A 146 -12.62 -20.25 20.94
N VAL A 147 -12.73 -20.38 19.62
CA VAL A 147 -11.70 -21.01 18.76
C VAL A 147 -10.37 -20.27 18.91
N LEU A 148 -10.36 -18.95 18.82
CA LEU A 148 -9.14 -18.14 18.95
C LEU A 148 -8.45 -18.35 20.30
N ARG A 149 -9.22 -18.39 21.41
CA ARG A 149 -8.68 -18.65 22.74
C ARG A 149 -8.03 -20.02 22.84
N LEU A 150 -8.60 -21.04 22.19
CA LEU A 150 -8.04 -22.40 22.18
C LEU A 150 -6.76 -22.47 21.34
N ILE A 151 -6.69 -21.74 20.22
CA ILE A 151 -5.46 -21.58 19.41
C ILE A 151 -4.37 -20.90 20.25
N CYS A 152 -4.69 -19.82 20.96
CA CYS A 152 -3.75 -19.12 21.85
C CYS A 152 -3.30 -19.99 23.04
N ALA A 153 -4.05 -21.05 23.37
CA ALA A 153 -3.67 -22.05 24.39
C ALA A 153 -2.94 -23.26 23.78
N ASP A 154 -2.36 -23.11 22.56
CA ASP A 154 -1.62 -24.13 21.82
C ASP A 154 -2.38 -25.45 21.59
N LYS A 155 -3.70 -25.40 21.50
CA LYS A 155 -4.53 -26.56 21.20
C LYS A 155 -4.48 -26.90 19.71
N SER A 156 -4.31 -28.17 19.40
CA SER A 156 -4.37 -28.69 18.04
C SER A 156 -5.82 -28.62 17.49
N ASN A 157 -5.98 -28.62 16.17
CA ASN A 157 -7.31 -28.64 15.53
C ASN A 157 -8.17 -29.82 16.00
N ALA A 158 -7.57 -31.00 16.26
CA ALA A 158 -8.28 -32.17 16.77
C ALA A 158 -8.82 -31.91 18.19
N GLU A 159 -8.02 -31.32 19.09
CA GLU A 159 -8.45 -30.97 20.43
C GLU A 159 -9.54 -29.88 20.42
N ILE A 160 -9.38 -28.86 19.54
CA ILE A 160 -10.37 -27.81 19.38
C ILE A 160 -11.70 -28.40 18.91
N GLY A 161 -11.67 -29.28 17.90
CA GLY A 161 -12.85 -29.99 17.42
C GLY A 161 -13.54 -30.81 18.51
N ALA A 162 -12.74 -31.51 19.34
CA ALA A 162 -13.26 -32.29 20.48
C ALA A 162 -13.89 -31.39 21.55
N ILE A 163 -13.24 -30.27 21.92
CA ILE A 163 -13.74 -29.34 22.93
C ILE A 163 -15.01 -28.63 22.49
N LEU A 164 -15.07 -28.22 21.21
CA LEU A 164 -16.21 -27.50 20.66
C LEU A 164 -17.27 -28.42 20.06
N ASN A 165 -17.08 -29.73 20.13
CA ASN A 165 -18.00 -30.75 19.57
C ASN A 165 -18.28 -30.54 18.07
N ILE A 166 -17.25 -30.13 17.29
CA ILE A 166 -17.30 -29.87 15.86
C ILE A 166 -16.61 -31.02 15.12
N LYS A 167 -17.30 -31.61 14.12
CA LYS A 167 -16.68 -32.60 13.23
C LYS A 167 -15.73 -31.89 12.29
N LEU A 168 -14.46 -32.26 12.33
CA LEU A 168 -13.48 -31.81 11.34
C LEU A 168 -13.74 -32.53 10.02
N PRO A 169 -13.74 -31.82 8.88
CA PRO A 169 -13.76 -32.49 7.59
C PRO A 169 -12.48 -33.30 7.42
N THR A 170 -12.58 -34.55 7.05
CA THR A 170 -11.49 -35.45 6.67
C THR A 170 -10.89 -35.02 5.34
#